data_9ffcb522dda6784efb6f2c1abfa05eb6
#
_entry.id   9ffcb522dda6784efb6f2c1abfa05eb6
#
_cell.length_a   1.000
_cell.length_b   1.000
_cell.length_c   1.000
_cell.angle_alpha   90.00
_cell.angle_beta   90.00
_cell.angle_gamma   90.00
#
_symmetry.space_group_name_H-M   'P 1'
#
loop_
_entity.id
_entity.type
_entity.pdbx_description
1 polymer ?
#
loop_
_entity_poly.entity_id
_entity_poly.type
_entity_poly.pdbx_seq_one_letter_code
_entity_poly.pdbx_strand_id
1 'polypeptide(L)'
;MINFIIRLFQQYGYQILGEMNHIIVVKSVEFEDYWLIAEGLETFERQSDIHDELANGILKDYPKFEKNTSLLLLVDGEANWEENMSIEKDPFVFKKYVLNYTGAAFAQMREMVEQCGGVENAVMKEEVFKCLAYGRDNGGAALLYGLMHKLPFIPIKAHSIGDNNVPLTFSEDQFKNWLEKFTNMSDSAEDISQFVDSLLIDENNEEA
;
A
#
# COMPACT_ATOMS: atom_id res chain seq x y z
N MET A 1 -11.97 -10.39 8.52
CA MET A 1 -10.85 -9.74 7.78
C MET A 1 -9.52 -10.42 8.10
N ILE A 2 -9.15 -10.59 9.35
CA ILE A 2 -7.82 -11.05 9.79
C ILE A 2 -7.36 -12.36 9.13
N ASN A 3 -8.22 -13.39 9.07
CA ASN A 3 -7.87 -14.66 8.42
C ASN A 3 -7.56 -14.54 6.92
N PHE A 4 -8.14 -13.58 6.24
CA PHE A 4 -7.82 -13.29 4.83
C PHE A 4 -6.42 -12.67 4.74
N ILE A 5 -6.11 -11.70 5.59
CA ILE A 5 -4.79 -11.06 5.66
C ILE A 5 -3.70 -12.08 5.98
N ILE A 6 -3.91 -12.95 6.96
CA ILE A 6 -2.92 -14.00 7.31
C ILE A 6 -2.62 -14.89 6.11
N ARG A 7 -3.65 -15.36 5.39
CA ARG A 7 -3.47 -16.18 4.18
C ARG A 7 -2.71 -15.43 3.09
N LEU A 8 -2.99 -14.13 2.96
CA LEU A 8 -2.29 -13.28 2.01
C LEU A 8 -0.78 -13.20 2.37
N PHE A 9 -0.44 -12.93 3.63
CA PHE A 9 0.95 -12.95 4.07
C PHE A 9 1.62 -14.31 3.79
N GLN A 10 0.95 -15.41 4.10
CA GLN A 10 1.47 -16.76 3.83
C GLN A 10 1.70 -17.02 2.33
N GLN A 11 0.79 -16.55 1.47
CA GLN A 11 0.93 -16.64 0.01
C GLN A 11 2.19 -15.92 -0.49
N TYR A 12 2.58 -14.81 0.18
CA TYR A 12 3.77 -14.04 -0.17
C TYR A 12 5.01 -14.39 0.66
N GLY A 13 5.08 -15.60 1.18
CA GLY A 13 6.29 -16.13 1.81
C GLY A 13 6.53 -15.66 3.23
N TYR A 14 5.48 -15.28 3.96
CA TYR A 14 5.56 -15.03 5.39
C TYR A 14 5.11 -16.26 6.18
N GLN A 15 5.78 -16.49 7.29
CA GLN A 15 5.42 -17.52 8.27
C GLN A 15 4.92 -16.90 9.56
N ILE A 16 3.96 -17.54 10.20
CA ILE A 16 3.47 -17.14 11.53
C ILE A 16 4.52 -17.58 12.55
N LEU A 17 5.01 -16.64 13.35
CA LEU A 17 5.91 -16.92 14.49
C LEU A 17 5.12 -17.24 15.75
N GLY A 18 3.95 -16.64 15.92
CA GLY A 18 3.09 -16.86 17.07
C GLY A 18 1.95 -15.84 17.15
N GLU A 19 1.20 -15.95 18.24
CA GLU A 19 0.12 -15.02 18.59
C GLU A 19 0.29 -14.60 20.06
N MET A 20 0.07 -13.32 20.32
CA MET A 20 0.13 -12.73 21.65
C MET A 20 -0.91 -11.62 21.77
N ASN A 21 -1.78 -11.72 22.78
CA ASN A 21 -2.81 -10.69 23.04
C ASN A 21 -3.63 -10.31 21.78
N HIS A 22 -4.04 -11.32 20.98
CA HIS A 22 -4.74 -11.16 19.71
C HIS A 22 -3.93 -10.45 18.61
N ILE A 23 -2.63 -10.34 18.79
CA ILE A 23 -1.70 -9.84 17.78
C ILE A 23 -1.02 -11.05 17.13
N ILE A 24 -1.15 -11.17 15.84
CA ILE A 24 -0.50 -12.22 15.07
C ILE A 24 0.85 -11.67 14.57
N VAL A 25 1.92 -12.40 14.91
CA VAL A 25 3.28 -12.06 14.52
C VAL A 25 3.67 -12.91 13.32
N VAL A 26 4.02 -12.26 12.23
CA VAL A 26 4.53 -12.95 11.03
C VAL A 26 5.91 -12.41 10.64
N LYS A 27 6.71 -13.26 10.01
CA LYS A 27 8.05 -12.92 9.53
C LYS A 27 8.21 -13.43 8.10
N SER A 28 8.85 -12.63 7.26
CA SER A 28 9.28 -13.10 5.94
C SER A 28 10.26 -14.27 6.06
N VAL A 29 10.11 -15.27 5.20
CA VAL A 29 11.04 -16.41 5.12
C VAL A 29 12.39 -15.97 4.54
N GLU A 30 12.38 -15.02 3.61
CA GLU A 30 13.57 -14.58 2.87
C GLU A 30 14.26 -13.38 3.50
N PHE A 31 13.49 -12.50 4.18
CA PHE A 31 14.00 -11.22 4.66
C PHE A 31 13.82 -11.06 6.18
N GLU A 32 14.58 -10.17 6.77
CA GLU A 32 14.36 -9.70 8.14
C GLU A 32 13.26 -8.63 8.15
N ASP A 33 12.05 -9.03 7.79
CA ASP A 33 10.85 -8.20 7.73
C ASP A 33 9.75 -8.85 8.56
N TYR A 34 9.22 -8.11 9.52
CA TYR A 34 8.28 -8.57 10.54
C TYR A 34 7.01 -7.74 10.47
N TRP A 35 5.88 -8.38 10.68
CA TRP A 35 4.61 -7.72 10.76
C TRP A 35 3.81 -8.19 11.98
N LEU A 36 3.21 -7.21 12.63
CA LEU A 36 2.23 -7.39 13.67
C LEU A 36 0.87 -7.11 13.05
N ILE A 37 -0.05 -8.06 13.12
CA ILE A 37 -1.39 -7.92 12.55
C ILE A 37 -2.37 -7.95 13.70
N ALA A 38 -3.12 -6.88 13.90
CA ALA A 38 -4.09 -6.73 14.98
C ALA A 38 -5.41 -6.16 14.50
N GLU A 39 -6.50 -6.46 15.20
CA GLU A 39 -7.81 -5.85 15.01
C GLU A 39 -8.02 -4.72 16.03
N GLY A 40 -8.60 -3.60 15.58
CA GLY A 40 -8.85 -2.43 16.41
C GLY A 40 -7.64 -1.52 16.63
N LEU A 41 -7.85 -0.43 17.35
CA LEU A 41 -6.83 0.60 17.62
C LEU A 41 -6.15 0.45 18.99
N GLU A 42 -6.65 -0.41 19.87
CA GLU A 42 -6.11 -0.60 21.22
C GLU A 42 -4.63 -1.04 21.20
N THR A 43 -4.25 -1.76 20.15
CA THR A 43 -2.85 -2.19 19.95
C THR A 43 -1.92 -0.99 19.76
N PHE A 44 -2.39 0.05 19.07
CA PHE A 44 -1.61 1.28 18.90
C PHE A 44 -1.39 2.01 20.24
N GLU A 45 -2.41 2.13 21.06
CA GLU A 45 -2.32 2.79 22.37
C GLU A 45 -1.33 2.08 23.31
N ARG A 46 -1.17 0.77 23.16
CA ARG A 46 -0.29 -0.07 23.97
C ARG A 46 1.02 -0.46 23.27
N GLN A 47 1.38 0.21 22.18
CA GLN A 47 2.51 -0.21 21.34
C GLN A 47 3.84 -0.38 22.08
N SER A 48 4.11 0.42 23.09
CA SER A 48 5.36 0.30 23.89
C SER A 48 5.37 -0.95 24.75
N ASP A 49 4.26 -1.25 25.43
CA ASP A 49 4.14 -2.45 26.26
C ASP A 49 4.23 -3.71 25.37
N ILE A 50 3.56 -3.68 24.22
CA ILE A 50 3.57 -4.76 23.25
C ILE A 50 4.98 -5.01 22.71
N HIS A 51 5.73 -3.94 22.42
CA HIS A 51 7.12 -4.05 22.00
C HIS A 51 7.95 -4.83 23.03
N ASP A 52 7.85 -4.44 24.30
CA ASP A 52 8.60 -5.08 25.38
C ASP A 52 8.18 -6.53 25.62
N GLU A 53 6.90 -6.81 25.53
CA GLU A 53 6.36 -8.18 25.62
C GLU A 53 6.85 -9.06 24.47
N LEU A 54 6.89 -8.52 23.23
CA LEU A 54 7.40 -9.23 22.05
C LEU A 54 8.92 -9.47 22.14
N ALA A 55 9.68 -8.46 22.58
CA ALA A 55 11.13 -8.55 22.76
C ALA A 55 11.51 -9.64 23.75
N ASN A 56 10.74 -9.80 24.81
CA ASN A 56 10.96 -10.82 25.84
C ASN A 56 10.31 -12.18 25.54
N GLY A 57 9.42 -12.23 24.56
CA GLY A 57 8.64 -13.40 24.17
C GLY A 57 8.99 -13.94 22.79
N ILE A 58 8.03 -13.81 21.84
CA ILE A 58 8.08 -14.42 20.50
C ILE A 58 9.31 -13.95 19.71
N LEU A 59 9.72 -12.69 19.86
CA LEU A 59 10.81 -12.10 19.08
C LEU A 59 12.15 -12.07 19.82
N LYS A 60 12.26 -12.74 20.96
CA LYS A 60 13.50 -12.80 21.77
C LYS A 60 14.74 -13.22 20.99
N ASP A 61 14.57 -14.15 20.06
CA ASP A 61 15.67 -14.71 19.25
C ASP A 61 15.87 -13.97 17.91
N TYR A 62 15.16 -12.84 17.72
CA TYR A 62 15.18 -12.05 16.48
C TYR A 62 15.67 -10.62 16.73
N PRO A 63 16.98 -10.40 16.86
CA PRO A 63 17.52 -9.10 17.32
C PRO A 63 17.31 -7.94 16.34
N LYS A 64 16.90 -8.22 15.09
CA LYS A 64 16.65 -7.19 14.09
C LYS A 64 15.19 -6.74 14.02
N PHE A 65 14.30 -7.33 14.83
CA PHE A 65 12.88 -7.02 14.75
C PHE A 65 12.58 -5.55 15.04
N GLU A 66 13.29 -4.92 15.99
CA GLU A 66 13.04 -3.53 16.41
C GLU A 66 13.05 -2.52 15.27
N LYS A 67 13.89 -2.75 14.25
CA LYS A 67 14.06 -1.83 13.12
C LYS A 67 13.23 -2.20 11.89
N ASN A 68 12.75 -3.43 11.85
CA ASN A 68 12.15 -4.02 10.66
C ASN A 68 10.72 -4.53 10.92
N THR A 69 10.06 -4.01 11.95
CA THR A 69 8.69 -4.40 12.29
C THR A 69 7.69 -3.33 11.88
N SER A 70 6.66 -3.76 11.17
CA SER A 70 5.50 -2.96 10.82
C SER A 70 4.26 -3.46 11.57
N LEU A 71 3.38 -2.54 11.96
CA LEU A 71 2.10 -2.82 12.60
C LEU A 71 0.96 -2.55 11.62
N LEU A 72 0.18 -3.57 11.29
CA LEU A 72 -1.04 -3.46 10.50
C LEU A 72 -2.25 -3.52 11.43
N LEU A 73 -2.98 -2.42 11.50
CA LEU A 73 -4.22 -2.29 12.26
C LEU A 73 -5.42 -2.47 11.32
N LEU A 74 -6.24 -3.47 11.58
CA LEU A 74 -7.47 -3.76 10.86
C LEU A 74 -8.64 -3.16 11.64
N VAL A 75 -9.24 -2.10 11.13
CA VAL A 75 -10.29 -1.35 11.83
C VAL A 75 -11.63 -1.58 11.16
N ASP A 76 -12.58 -2.19 11.88
CA ASP A 76 -13.95 -2.35 11.38
C ASP A 76 -14.71 -1.03 11.45
N GLY A 77 -15.20 -0.58 10.32
CA GLY A 77 -15.91 0.68 10.17
C GLY A 77 -15.38 1.56 9.04
N GLU A 78 -16.02 2.72 8.91
CA GLU A 78 -15.61 3.73 7.93
C GLU A 78 -14.29 4.38 8.33
N ALA A 79 -13.52 4.78 7.33
CA ALA A 79 -12.24 5.42 7.57
C ALA A 79 -12.39 6.82 8.17
N ASN A 80 -11.76 7.04 9.31
CA ASN A 80 -11.49 8.37 9.82
C ASN A 80 -10.09 8.79 9.32
N TRP A 81 -10.06 9.57 8.26
CA TRP A 81 -8.81 9.93 7.60
C TRP A 81 -7.82 10.67 8.51
N GLU A 82 -8.31 11.60 9.33
CA GLU A 82 -7.46 12.39 10.23
C GLU A 82 -6.83 11.51 11.31
N GLU A 83 -7.61 10.62 11.90
CA GLU A 83 -7.16 9.67 12.91
C GLU A 83 -6.15 8.68 12.30
N ASN A 84 -6.48 8.09 11.16
CA ASN A 84 -5.58 7.17 10.46
C ASN A 84 -4.23 7.82 10.13
N MET A 85 -4.26 9.05 9.59
CA MET A 85 -3.03 9.80 9.31
C MET A 85 -2.24 10.11 10.58
N SER A 86 -2.90 10.42 11.68
CA SER A 86 -2.23 10.67 12.96
C SER A 86 -1.47 9.42 13.44
N ILE A 87 -2.12 8.25 13.35
CA ILE A 87 -1.53 6.97 13.73
C ILE A 87 -0.35 6.60 12.81
N GLU A 88 -0.54 6.71 11.50
CA GLU A 88 0.49 6.32 10.53
C GLU A 88 1.71 7.25 10.52
N LYS A 89 1.54 8.52 10.91
CA LYS A 89 2.63 9.49 11.05
C LYS A 89 3.36 9.42 12.39
N ASP A 90 2.82 8.69 13.36
CA ASP A 90 3.49 8.49 14.64
C ASP A 90 4.82 7.75 14.42
N PRO A 91 5.98 8.33 14.75
CA PRO A 91 7.29 7.75 14.47
C PRO A 91 7.75 6.71 15.52
N PHE A 92 6.97 6.51 16.59
CA PHE A 92 7.40 5.71 17.73
C PHE A 92 7.19 4.22 17.53
N VAL A 93 8.09 3.41 18.00
CA VAL A 93 8.09 1.95 18.10
C VAL A 93 8.02 1.25 16.73
N PHE A 94 6.88 1.23 16.07
CA PHE A 94 6.66 0.51 14.80
C PHE A 94 6.27 1.47 13.68
N LYS A 95 6.55 1.07 12.43
CA LYS A 95 5.88 1.67 11.28
C LYS A 95 4.44 1.17 11.25
N LYS A 96 3.47 2.07 11.17
CA LYS A 96 2.05 1.75 11.26
C LYS A 96 1.35 1.87 9.92
N TYR A 97 0.37 0.99 9.74
CA TYR A 97 -0.56 1.02 8.64
C TYR A 97 -1.96 0.76 9.17
N VAL A 98 -2.90 1.62 8.84
CA VAL A 98 -4.31 1.47 9.24
C VAL A 98 -5.14 1.10 8.02
N LEU A 99 -5.83 -0.02 8.08
CA LEU A 99 -6.74 -0.49 7.04
C LEU A 99 -8.16 -0.57 7.58
N ASN A 100 -8.99 0.40 7.22
CA ASN A 100 -10.41 0.36 7.55
C ASN A 100 -11.15 -0.55 6.57
N TYR A 101 -12.13 -1.28 7.08
CA TYR A 101 -13.00 -2.12 6.28
C TYR A 101 -14.40 -2.19 6.88
N THR A 102 -15.40 -2.35 6.03
CA THR A 102 -16.73 -2.78 6.45
C THR A 102 -16.98 -4.21 6.00
N GLY A 103 -17.88 -4.90 6.66
CA GLY A 103 -18.25 -6.26 6.26
C GLY A 103 -18.72 -6.34 4.80
N ALA A 104 -19.43 -5.32 4.32
CA ALA A 104 -19.88 -5.22 2.93
C ALA A 104 -18.73 -5.03 1.95
N ALA A 105 -17.82 -4.09 2.22
CA ALA A 105 -16.63 -3.85 1.39
C ALA A 105 -15.73 -5.08 1.33
N PHE A 106 -15.56 -5.76 2.47
CA PHE A 106 -14.78 -7.00 2.53
C PHE A 106 -15.40 -8.14 1.72
N ALA A 107 -16.74 -8.29 1.75
CA ALA A 107 -17.43 -9.29 0.95
C ALA A 107 -17.25 -9.02 -0.56
N GLN A 108 -17.42 -7.78 -1.00
CA GLN A 108 -17.21 -7.35 -2.38
C GLN A 108 -15.75 -7.57 -2.84
N MET A 109 -14.79 -7.20 -2.01
CA MET A 109 -13.36 -7.42 -2.30
C MET A 109 -13.05 -8.91 -2.47
N ARG A 110 -13.57 -9.76 -1.58
CA ARG A 110 -13.39 -11.21 -1.68
C ARG A 110 -13.96 -11.78 -2.96
N GLU A 111 -15.17 -11.37 -3.33
CA GLU A 111 -15.82 -11.78 -4.58
C GLU A 111 -14.97 -11.37 -5.79
N MET A 112 -14.48 -10.14 -5.82
CA MET A 112 -13.59 -9.63 -6.87
C MET A 112 -12.30 -10.46 -6.97
N VAL A 113 -11.66 -10.75 -5.84
CA VAL A 113 -10.43 -11.56 -5.78
C VAL A 113 -10.69 -12.99 -6.28
N GLU A 114 -11.83 -13.59 -5.91
CA GLU A 114 -12.22 -14.92 -6.36
C GLU A 114 -12.49 -14.98 -7.86
N GLN A 115 -13.25 -14.01 -8.39
CA GLN A 115 -13.55 -13.90 -9.83
C GLN A 115 -12.29 -13.68 -10.68
N CYS A 116 -11.30 -13.01 -10.15
CA CYS A 116 -10.02 -12.75 -10.83
C CYS A 116 -8.99 -13.89 -10.64
N GLY A 117 -9.29 -14.90 -9.82
CA GLY A 117 -8.36 -15.98 -9.53
C GLY A 117 -7.17 -15.58 -8.67
N GLY A 118 -7.30 -14.52 -7.86
CA GLY A 118 -6.30 -14.08 -6.89
C GLY A 118 -6.15 -12.57 -6.77
N VAL A 119 -5.49 -12.14 -5.71
CA VAL A 119 -5.26 -10.72 -5.39
C VAL A 119 -4.44 -10.03 -6.48
N GLU A 120 -3.39 -10.67 -6.99
CA GLU A 120 -2.51 -10.13 -8.03
C GLU A 120 -3.26 -9.71 -9.31
N ASN A 121 -4.26 -10.49 -9.69
CA ASN A 121 -5.08 -10.19 -10.86
C ASN A 121 -6.18 -9.17 -10.52
N ALA A 122 -6.73 -9.23 -9.32
CA ALA A 122 -7.78 -8.33 -8.87
C ALA A 122 -7.27 -6.88 -8.75
N VAL A 123 -6.05 -6.67 -8.25
CA VAL A 123 -5.44 -5.33 -8.12
C VAL A 123 -5.21 -4.67 -9.48
N MET A 124 -5.19 -5.44 -10.57
CA MET A 124 -5.00 -4.94 -11.93
C MET A 124 -6.31 -4.47 -12.59
N LYS A 125 -7.46 -4.59 -11.91
CA LYS A 125 -8.73 -4.12 -12.45
C LYS A 125 -8.75 -2.59 -12.51
N GLU A 126 -9.23 -2.05 -13.62
CA GLU A 126 -9.38 -0.61 -13.86
C GLU A 126 -10.15 0.09 -12.74
N GLU A 127 -11.19 -0.55 -12.21
CA GLU A 127 -11.99 -0.06 -11.10
C GLU A 127 -11.20 0.16 -9.81
N VAL A 128 -10.15 -0.65 -9.55
CA VAL A 128 -9.25 -0.49 -8.41
C VAL A 128 -8.39 0.76 -8.59
N PHE A 129 -7.87 1.00 -9.80
CA PHE A 129 -7.08 2.20 -10.10
C PHE A 129 -7.93 3.47 -10.14
N LYS A 130 -9.19 3.40 -10.56
CA LYS A 130 -10.11 4.53 -10.53
C LYS A 130 -10.41 5.03 -9.11
N CYS A 131 -10.28 4.19 -8.09
CA CYS A 131 -10.41 4.61 -6.69
C CYS A 131 -9.37 5.68 -6.29
N LEU A 132 -8.21 5.72 -6.98
CA LEU A 132 -7.21 6.79 -6.84
C LEU A 132 -7.77 8.18 -7.20
N ALA A 133 -8.49 8.27 -8.30
CA ALA A 133 -8.90 9.55 -8.87
C ALA A 133 -10.09 10.19 -8.12
N TYR A 134 -10.91 9.39 -7.45
CA TYR A 134 -12.20 9.86 -6.93
C TYR A 134 -12.36 9.79 -5.40
N GLY A 135 -11.46 9.15 -4.67
CA GLY A 135 -11.29 9.26 -3.20
C GLY A 135 -12.50 8.97 -2.29
N ARG A 136 -13.61 8.47 -2.83
CA ARG A 136 -14.91 8.44 -2.12
C ARG A 136 -15.62 7.10 -2.13
N ASP A 137 -15.03 6.06 -2.67
CA ASP A 137 -15.71 4.78 -2.74
C ASP A 137 -15.29 3.88 -1.57
N ASN A 138 -16.27 3.53 -0.72
CA ASN A 138 -16.07 2.64 0.42
C ASN A 138 -16.30 1.16 0.04
N GLY A 139 -16.24 0.83 -1.25
CA GLY A 139 -16.50 -0.50 -1.76
C GLY A 139 -15.30 -1.44 -1.73
N GLY A 140 -15.50 -2.64 -2.25
CA GLY A 140 -14.47 -3.69 -2.32
C GLY A 140 -13.23 -3.28 -3.12
N ALA A 141 -13.38 -2.50 -4.19
CA ALA A 141 -12.28 -1.98 -4.99
C ALA A 141 -11.40 -1.00 -4.20
N ALA A 142 -12.02 -0.09 -3.42
CA ALA A 142 -11.30 0.84 -2.55
C ALA A 142 -10.55 0.12 -1.42
N LEU A 143 -11.16 -0.91 -0.84
CA LEU A 143 -10.49 -1.75 0.16
C LEU A 143 -9.29 -2.49 -0.44
N LEU A 144 -9.43 -3.05 -1.64
CA LEU A 144 -8.34 -3.72 -2.34
C LEU A 144 -7.20 -2.75 -2.69
N TYR A 145 -7.55 -1.54 -3.12
CA TYR A 145 -6.61 -0.46 -3.36
C TYR A 145 -5.85 -0.08 -2.07
N GLY A 146 -6.57 0.12 -0.97
CA GLY A 146 -5.97 0.39 0.34
C GLY A 146 -4.99 -0.71 0.77
N LEU A 147 -5.39 -1.97 0.58
CA LEU A 147 -4.56 -3.13 0.88
C LEU A 147 -3.25 -3.13 0.08
N MET A 148 -3.33 -2.88 -1.22
CA MET A 148 -2.17 -2.79 -2.11
C MET A 148 -1.19 -1.69 -1.68
N HIS A 149 -1.69 -0.55 -1.22
CA HIS A 149 -0.85 0.56 -0.73
C HIS A 149 -0.20 0.30 0.62
N LYS A 150 -0.86 -0.50 1.47
CA LYS A 150 -0.36 -0.78 2.83
C LYS A 150 0.57 -1.99 2.87
N LEU A 151 0.44 -2.92 1.92
CA LEU A 151 1.24 -4.14 1.85
C LEU A 151 2.19 -4.12 0.63
N PRO A 152 3.43 -3.65 0.82
CA PRO A 152 4.37 -3.39 -0.28
C PRO A 152 4.83 -4.66 -1.01
N PHE A 153 4.58 -5.83 -0.45
CA PHE A 153 4.93 -7.12 -1.07
C PHE A 153 3.89 -7.60 -2.10
N ILE A 154 2.72 -6.95 -2.20
CA ILE A 154 1.75 -7.26 -3.26
C ILE A 154 2.28 -6.68 -4.57
N PRO A 155 2.64 -7.52 -5.57
CA PRO A 155 3.23 -7.04 -6.80
C PRO A 155 2.20 -6.30 -7.65
N ILE A 156 2.52 -5.07 -8.01
CA ILE A 156 1.77 -4.32 -9.02
C ILE A 156 2.44 -4.62 -10.36
N LYS A 157 1.80 -5.47 -11.16
CA LYS A 157 2.25 -5.70 -12.54
C LYS A 157 1.79 -4.53 -13.38
N ALA A 158 2.70 -3.72 -13.88
CA ALA A 158 2.37 -2.75 -14.91
C ALA A 158 1.86 -3.52 -16.14
N HIS A 159 0.57 -3.49 -16.41
CA HIS A 159 0.06 -3.86 -17.72
C HIS A 159 0.31 -2.68 -18.65
N SER A 160 0.87 -2.95 -19.81
CA SER A 160 0.75 -2.04 -20.92
C SER A 160 -0.75 -1.83 -21.18
N ILE A 161 -1.23 -0.63 -20.96
CA ILE A 161 -2.62 -0.24 -21.22
C ILE A 161 -2.76 -0.29 -22.74
N GLY A 162 -3.42 -1.37 -23.21
CA GLY A 162 -3.80 -1.58 -24.60
C GLY A 162 -2.66 -1.89 -25.56
N ASP A 163 -3.01 -2.59 -26.65
CA ASP A 163 -2.13 -2.87 -27.81
C ASP A 163 -1.74 -1.62 -28.62
N ASN A 164 -2.08 -0.45 -28.17
CA ASN A 164 -1.44 0.77 -28.59
C ASN A 164 -0.12 0.87 -27.82
N ASN A 165 0.90 0.23 -28.38
CA ASN A 165 2.30 0.47 -28.07
C ASN A 165 2.59 1.97 -28.25
N VAL A 166 2.22 2.77 -27.27
CA VAL A 166 2.98 3.99 -26.98
C VAL A 166 4.01 3.52 -25.95
N PRO A 167 5.22 3.14 -26.36
CA PRO A 167 6.28 3.04 -25.41
C PRO A 167 6.43 4.43 -24.83
N LEU A 168 6.30 4.61 -23.53
CA LEU A 168 6.92 5.71 -22.82
C LEU A 168 8.46 5.54 -22.90
N THR A 169 8.95 5.31 -24.09
CA THR A 169 10.35 5.43 -24.45
C THR A 169 10.50 6.86 -24.92
N PHE A 170 10.66 7.76 -23.95
CA PHE A 170 11.32 9.01 -24.30
C PHE A 170 12.61 8.63 -25.06
N SER A 171 12.78 9.15 -26.26
CA SER A 171 14.08 9.07 -26.90
C SER A 171 15.11 9.68 -25.93
N GLU A 172 16.35 9.23 -25.98
CA GLU A 172 17.41 9.77 -25.10
C GLU A 172 17.49 11.29 -25.18
N ASP A 173 17.19 11.84 -26.34
CA ASP A 173 17.15 13.29 -26.58
C ASP A 173 15.91 13.97 -25.97
N GLN A 174 14.74 13.33 -26.00
CA GLN A 174 13.54 13.82 -25.32
C GLN A 174 13.74 13.81 -23.81
N PHE A 175 14.33 12.76 -23.26
CA PHE A 175 14.65 12.67 -21.84
C PHE A 175 15.66 13.74 -21.40
N LYS A 176 16.71 13.98 -22.19
CA LYS A 176 17.69 15.04 -21.92
C LYS A 176 17.07 16.43 -21.96
N ASN A 177 16.23 16.71 -22.97
CA ASN A 177 15.53 17.97 -23.11
C ASN A 177 14.54 18.21 -21.95
N TRP A 178 13.84 17.15 -21.52
CA TRP A 178 12.96 17.18 -20.37
C TRP A 178 13.74 17.45 -19.07
N LEU A 179 14.86 16.77 -18.86
CA LEU A 179 15.73 16.94 -17.69
C LEU A 179 16.32 18.37 -17.63
N GLU A 180 16.72 18.91 -18.77
CA GLU A 180 17.23 20.29 -18.89
C GLU A 180 16.14 21.32 -18.55
N LYS A 181 14.93 21.15 -19.06
CA LYS A 181 13.78 21.99 -18.72
C LYS A 181 13.48 21.92 -17.22
N PHE A 182 13.44 20.72 -16.66
CA PHE A 182 13.16 20.49 -15.23
C PHE A 182 14.24 21.12 -14.33
N THR A 183 15.51 20.99 -14.71
CA THR A 183 16.65 21.53 -13.93
C THR A 183 16.71 23.07 -13.96
N ASN A 184 16.15 23.69 -15.00
CA ASN A 184 16.12 25.14 -15.16
C ASN A 184 14.81 25.79 -14.66
N MET A 185 13.86 25.00 -14.17
CA MET A 185 12.63 25.54 -13.58
C MET A 185 12.90 26.22 -12.24
N SER A 186 12.26 27.36 -12.05
CA SER A 186 12.17 27.95 -10.71
C SER A 186 11.18 27.17 -9.86
N ASP A 187 11.34 27.19 -8.51
CA ASP A 187 10.43 26.51 -7.57
C ASP A 187 9.04 27.18 -7.46
N SER A 188 8.63 27.96 -8.45
CA SER A 188 7.32 28.61 -8.44
C SER A 188 6.22 27.66 -8.89
N ALA A 189 5.06 27.71 -8.23
CA ALA A 189 3.90 26.89 -8.57
C ALA A 189 3.37 27.17 -10.00
N GLU A 190 3.57 28.39 -10.52
CA GLU A 190 3.19 28.80 -11.88
C GLU A 190 4.06 28.12 -12.94
N ASP A 191 5.37 28.03 -12.71
CA ASP A 191 6.31 27.38 -13.63
C ASP A 191 6.06 25.87 -13.69
N ILE A 192 5.74 25.26 -12.54
CA ILE A 192 5.38 23.83 -12.45
C ILE A 192 4.08 23.55 -13.24
N SER A 193 3.07 24.40 -13.10
CA SER A 193 1.81 24.26 -13.83
C SER A 193 2.02 24.39 -15.34
N GLN A 194 2.75 25.40 -15.81
CA GLN A 194 3.07 25.61 -17.23
C GLN A 194 3.88 24.45 -17.82
N PHE A 195 4.78 23.87 -17.02
CA PHE A 195 5.56 22.71 -17.45
C PHE A 195 4.66 21.47 -17.63
N VAL A 196 3.76 21.19 -16.68
CA VAL A 196 2.80 20.09 -16.78
C VAL A 196 1.89 20.27 -17.99
N ASP A 197 1.37 21.50 -18.23
CA ASP A 197 0.55 21.80 -19.38
C ASP A 197 1.31 21.63 -20.70
N SER A 198 2.61 21.93 -20.73
CA SER A 198 3.43 21.69 -21.93
C SER A 198 3.62 20.20 -22.27
N LEU A 199 3.65 19.33 -21.26
CA LEU A 199 3.74 17.89 -21.47
C LEU A 199 2.45 17.32 -22.06
N LEU A 200 1.29 17.87 -21.67
CA LEU A 200 -0.03 17.43 -22.17
C LEU A 200 -0.33 17.91 -23.60
N ILE A 201 0.32 18.98 -24.05
CA ILE A 201 0.11 19.53 -25.41
C ILE A 201 0.95 18.79 -26.45
N ASP A 202 2.15 18.30 -26.10
CA ASP A 202 3.00 17.56 -27.02
C ASP A 202 2.39 16.21 -27.44
N GLU A 203 1.53 15.60 -26.62
CA GLU A 203 0.81 14.36 -26.98
C GLU A 203 -0.26 14.55 -28.07
N ASN A 204 -0.75 15.77 -28.30
CA ASN A 204 -1.83 16.01 -29.27
C ASN A 204 -1.32 16.48 -30.65
N ASN A 205 -0.03 16.65 -30.85
CA ASN A 205 0.54 17.15 -32.10
C ASN A 205 1.22 16.10 -33.00
N GLU A 206 1.23 14.82 -32.59
CA GLU A 206 1.77 13.74 -33.42
C GLU A 206 0.70 13.03 -34.30
N GLU A 207 -0.55 13.50 -34.33
CA GLU A 207 -1.63 13.00 -35.19
C GLU A 207 -2.04 14.00 -36.31
N ALA A 208 -1.10 14.58 -37.01
CA ALA A 208 -1.40 15.39 -38.20
C ALA A 208 -0.50 15.01 -39.39
#